data_cb41336ed1b47549d1dbae9684043aa5
#
_entry.id   cb41336ed1b47549d1dbae9684043aa5
#
_cell.length_a   1.000
_cell.length_b   1.000
_cell.length_c   1.000
_cell.angle_alpha   90.00
_cell.angle_beta   90.00
_cell.angle_gamma   90.00
#
_symmetry.space_group_name_H-M   'P 1'
#
loop_
_entity.id
_entity.type
_entity.pdbx_description
1 polymer ?
#
loop_
_entity_poly.entity_id
_entity_poly.type
_entity_poly.pdbx_seq_one_letter_code
_entity_poly.pdbx_strand_id
1 'polypeptide(L)'
;MRIQVDKIASVTRNLGLDRALTLSREIVVEPGSVIAARVLNDKNSYNVLEDVFGRLNQVNAGDLIVGALGHRNALHGYEGRMPTQVMAGDHLQLLNLGGVIGDCISHNPEVGPPFELEVLGQVMVYPDFQSRRGVPARVAAHGVGGDGGLPDCPVVYVAGTCMNSGKTAAATRLIKGLRQTGLKVAGCKLTGISALRDILEMRDYGAAWVMDFTDAGAVGTDPGNAADLSHRVFSALGEYRPDVIVAETGDGVMGEYGVQSILADPELRALAAAFVFCANDPVGVAGGVDYLRTTFGIETDVVTGPATDNAVGLRFIHDHLGLAAHNARQDGAGLVDHILARLRERAAERQVA
;
A
#
# COMPACT_ATOMS: atom_id res chain seq x y z
N MET A 1 -25.52 -20.05 5.50
CA MET A 1 -26.64 -19.06 5.43
C MET A 1 -26.46 -18.23 4.14
N ARG A 2 -27.55 -17.84 3.44
CA ARG A 2 -27.48 -16.89 2.31
C ARG A 2 -27.87 -15.52 2.77
N ILE A 3 -27.12 -14.48 2.32
CA ILE A 3 -27.40 -13.07 2.62
C ILE A 3 -27.21 -12.20 1.37
N GLN A 4 -27.80 -11.02 1.41
CA GLN A 4 -27.54 -9.93 0.47
C GLN A 4 -26.79 -8.84 1.21
N VAL A 5 -25.56 -8.54 0.79
CA VAL A 5 -24.75 -7.49 1.42
C VAL A 5 -24.88 -6.13 0.71
N ASP A 6 -24.71 -5.05 1.47
CA ASP A 6 -24.82 -3.70 0.95
C ASP A 6 -23.52 -3.23 0.28
N LYS A 7 -22.37 -3.62 0.85
CA LYS A 7 -21.04 -3.13 0.41
C LYS A 7 -19.99 -4.24 0.50
N ILE A 8 -19.13 -4.28 -0.52
CA ILE A 8 -17.99 -5.20 -0.60
C ILE A 8 -16.73 -4.35 -0.65
N ALA A 9 -15.85 -4.52 0.33
CA ALA A 9 -14.67 -3.71 0.51
C ALA A 9 -13.54 -4.03 -0.49
N SER A 10 -12.71 -3.04 -0.79
CA SER A 10 -11.62 -3.12 -1.78
C SER A 10 -10.54 -4.15 -1.44
N VAL A 11 -10.37 -4.53 -0.16
CA VAL A 11 -9.48 -5.62 0.25
C VAL A 11 -9.83 -6.96 -0.40
N THR A 12 -11.08 -7.14 -0.82
CA THR A 12 -11.56 -8.38 -1.46
C THR A 12 -11.67 -8.29 -2.97
N ARG A 13 -11.15 -7.24 -3.61
CA ARG A 13 -11.32 -6.91 -5.03
C ARG A 13 -10.97 -8.05 -6.00
N ASN A 14 -9.97 -8.85 -5.67
CA ASN A 14 -9.47 -9.93 -6.54
C ASN A 14 -10.33 -11.21 -6.48
N LEU A 15 -11.35 -11.25 -5.62
CA LEU A 15 -12.20 -12.42 -5.44
C LEU A 15 -13.44 -12.46 -6.35
N GLY A 16 -13.78 -11.34 -7.01
CA GLY A 16 -14.95 -11.27 -7.90
C GLY A 16 -16.27 -11.55 -7.18
N LEU A 17 -16.42 -11.12 -5.93
CA LEU A 17 -17.60 -11.41 -5.12
C LEU A 17 -18.84 -10.64 -5.61
N ASP A 18 -19.98 -11.33 -5.69
CA ASP A 18 -21.29 -10.75 -5.84
C ASP A 18 -21.88 -10.32 -4.48
N ARG A 19 -22.92 -9.46 -4.50
CA ARG A 19 -23.61 -9.06 -3.26
C ARG A 19 -24.44 -10.20 -2.64
N ALA A 20 -24.84 -11.21 -3.41
CA ALA A 20 -25.53 -12.38 -2.92
C ALA A 20 -24.52 -13.46 -2.49
N LEU A 21 -24.33 -13.62 -1.20
CA LEU A 21 -23.28 -14.47 -0.64
C LEU A 21 -23.82 -15.65 0.15
N THR A 22 -23.04 -16.70 0.21
CA THR A 22 -23.22 -17.83 1.14
C THR A 22 -22.20 -17.69 2.28
N LEU A 23 -22.68 -17.82 3.53
CA LEU A 23 -21.83 -17.78 4.72
C LEU A 23 -21.77 -19.13 5.42
N SER A 24 -20.58 -19.45 5.96
CA SER A 24 -20.38 -20.46 6.99
C SER A 24 -20.39 -19.80 8.38
N ARG A 25 -20.87 -20.52 9.39
CA ARG A 25 -20.73 -20.13 10.79
C ARG A 25 -19.32 -20.40 11.34
N GLU A 26 -18.67 -21.41 10.78
CA GLU A 26 -17.27 -21.71 11.08
C GLU A 26 -16.39 -20.69 10.37
N ILE A 27 -15.51 -20.02 11.12
CA ILE A 27 -14.61 -18.98 10.63
C ILE A 27 -13.19 -19.45 10.81
N VAL A 28 -12.43 -19.46 9.72
CA VAL A 28 -11.00 -19.71 9.77
C VAL A 28 -10.32 -18.41 10.14
N VAL A 29 -9.65 -18.39 11.31
CA VAL A 29 -9.03 -17.18 11.85
C VAL A 29 -7.59 -17.07 11.34
N GLU A 30 -7.45 -16.49 10.13
CA GLU A 30 -6.17 -16.24 9.48
C GLU A 30 -6.21 -14.87 8.79
N PRO A 31 -5.06 -14.16 8.65
CA PRO A 31 -5.00 -12.94 7.86
C PRO A 31 -5.55 -13.16 6.44
N GLY A 32 -6.45 -12.27 6.02
CA GLY A 32 -7.08 -12.38 4.71
C GLY A 32 -8.31 -13.29 4.64
N SER A 33 -8.75 -13.93 5.73
CA SER A 33 -10.04 -14.62 5.79
C SER A 33 -11.17 -13.62 5.59
N VAL A 34 -12.03 -13.86 4.59
CA VAL A 34 -13.09 -12.93 4.20
C VAL A 34 -14.36 -13.20 5.00
N ILE A 35 -14.84 -12.19 5.70
CA ILE A 35 -16.03 -12.27 6.54
C ILE A 35 -17.08 -11.22 6.12
N ALA A 36 -18.35 -11.56 6.38
CA ALA A 36 -19.43 -10.59 6.35
C ALA A 36 -19.77 -10.14 7.77
N ALA A 37 -20.05 -8.87 7.93
CA ALA A 37 -20.38 -8.27 9.22
C ALA A 37 -21.48 -7.21 9.10
N ARG A 38 -22.21 -6.97 10.18
CA ARG A 38 -23.17 -5.89 10.32
C ARG A 38 -22.57 -4.74 11.06
N VAL A 39 -22.71 -3.54 10.54
CA VAL A 39 -22.29 -2.29 11.20
C VAL A 39 -23.28 -1.94 12.32
N LEU A 40 -22.77 -1.65 13.52
CA LEU A 40 -23.59 -1.43 14.71
C LEU A 40 -23.77 0.06 15.08
N ASN A 41 -22.91 0.95 14.59
CA ASN A 41 -22.93 2.37 14.94
C ASN A 41 -22.71 3.27 13.73
N ASP A 42 -23.08 4.53 13.85
CA ASP A 42 -22.75 5.60 12.91
C ASP A 42 -21.49 6.35 13.34
N LYS A 43 -20.82 7.02 12.40
CA LYS A 43 -19.65 7.87 12.64
C LYS A 43 -19.73 9.16 11.82
N ASN A 44 -19.12 10.23 12.36
CA ASN A 44 -19.03 11.51 11.68
C ASN A 44 -17.72 11.73 10.91
N SER A 45 -16.66 11.00 11.28
CA SER A 45 -15.34 11.07 10.64
C SER A 45 -14.86 9.67 10.31
N TYR A 46 -14.03 9.56 9.24
CA TYR A 46 -13.52 8.26 8.77
C TYR A 46 -14.64 7.23 8.61
N ASN A 47 -15.72 7.65 7.96
CA ASN A 47 -17.03 7.01 7.95
C ASN A 47 -17.39 6.40 6.59
N VAL A 48 -16.38 6.07 5.77
CA VAL A 48 -16.55 5.52 4.44
C VAL A 48 -15.87 4.15 4.30
N LEU A 49 -16.41 3.34 3.39
CA LEU A 49 -15.79 2.10 2.93
C LEU A 49 -15.46 2.24 1.44
N GLU A 50 -14.25 1.92 1.07
CA GLU A 50 -13.81 1.84 -0.32
C GLU A 50 -14.29 0.52 -0.93
N ASP A 51 -15.03 0.59 -2.03
CA ASP A 51 -15.49 -0.59 -2.74
C ASP A 51 -14.42 -1.15 -3.70
N VAL A 52 -14.75 -2.27 -4.33
CA VAL A 52 -13.86 -2.98 -5.26
C VAL A 52 -13.47 -2.18 -6.51
N PHE A 53 -14.09 -1.03 -6.75
CA PHE A 53 -13.79 -0.09 -7.84
C PHE A 53 -13.06 1.17 -7.37
N GLY A 54 -12.77 1.28 -6.05
CA GLY A 54 -12.12 2.45 -5.45
C GLY A 54 -13.07 3.59 -5.09
N ARG A 55 -14.40 3.38 -5.22
CA ARG A 55 -15.38 4.38 -4.82
C ARG A 55 -15.55 4.37 -3.29
N LEU A 56 -15.56 5.55 -2.69
CA LEU A 56 -15.84 5.72 -1.27
C LEU A 56 -17.35 5.77 -1.03
N ASN A 57 -17.86 4.79 -0.31
CA ASN A 57 -19.27 4.65 0.04
C ASN A 57 -19.47 4.98 1.51
N GLN A 58 -20.46 5.85 1.81
CA GLN A 58 -20.87 6.14 3.18
C GLN A 58 -21.29 4.85 3.89
N VAL A 59 -20.83 4.65 5.13
CA VAL A 59 -21.21 3.51 5.98
C VAL A 59 -22.15 3.99 7.06
N ASN A 60 -23.25 3.23 7.27
CA ASN A 60 -24.29 3.53 8.25
C ASN A 60 -24.56 2.32 9.14
N ALA A 61 -25.08 2.57 10.33
CA ALA A 61 -25.56 1.51 11.20
C ALA A 61 -26.61 0.63 10.48
N GLY A 62 -26.48 -0.69 10.60
CA GLY A 62 -27.32 -1.66 9.93
C GLY A 62 -26.79 -2.16 8.59
N ASP A 63 -25.84 -1.46 7.95
CA ASP A 63 -25.22 -1.94 6.71
C ASP A 63 -24.59 -3.33 6.88
N LEU A 64 -24.75 -4.18 5.88
CA LEU A 64 -24.07 -5.45 5.78
C LEU A 64 -22.86 -5.28 4.87
N ILE A 65 -21.67 -5.42 5.44
CA ILE A 65 -20.42 -5.23 4.73
C ILE A 65 -19.60 -6.51 4.62
N VAL A 66 -18.74 -6.57 3.60
CA VAL A 66 -17.74 -7.64 3.44
C VAL A 66 -16.36 -7.03 3.55
N GLY A 67 -15.51 -7.63 4.37
CA GLY A 67 -14.12 -7.29 4.55
C GLY A 67 -13.27 -8.52 4.82
N ALA A 68 -12.03 -8.31 5.23
CA ALA A 68 -11.10 -9.39 5.53
C ALA A 68 -10.46 -9.21 6.91
N LEU A 69 -10.26 -10.33 7.61
CA LEU A 69 -9.53 -10.32 8.88
C LEU A 69 -8.08 -9.88 8.67
N GLY A 70 -7.59 -9.01 9.55
CA GLY A 70 -6.22 -8.51 9.48
C GLY A 70 -5.82 -7.67 10.67
N HIS A 71 -4.59 -7.19 10.66
CA HIS A 71 -4.07 -6.24 11.63
C HIS A 71 -3.81 -4.89 10.97
N ARG A 72 -3.65 -3.83 11.76
CA ARG A 72 -3.26 -2.49 11.33
C ARG A 72 -2.42 -1.81 12.38
N ASN A 73 -1.31 -1.18 11.96
CA ASN A 73 -0.37 -0.47 12.82
C ASN A 73 -0.14 0.96 12.31
N ALA A 74 -1.21 1.75 12.24
CA ALA A 74 -1.13 3.09 11.64
C ALA A 74 -0.99 4.19 12.69
N LEU A 75 0.06 5.00 12.59
CA LEU A 75 0.29 6.17 13.44
C LEU A 75 -0.87 7.18 13.37
N HIS A 76 -1.38 7.46 12.17
CA HIS A 76 -2.53 8.35 11.93
C HIS A 76 -3.79 7.55 11.58
N GLY A 77 -4.20 6.63 12.47
CA GLY A 77 -5.35 5.78 12.21
C GLY A 77 -5.68 4.91 13.40
N TYR A 78 -5.94 3.63 13.13
CA TYR A 78 -6.16 2.61 14.14
C TYR A 78 -4.94 1.73 14.32
N GLU A 79 -4.64 1.35 15.56
CA GLU A 79 -3.89 0.15 15.89
C GLU A 79 -4.90 -0.97 16.13
N GLY A 80 -4.74 -2.08 15.42
CA GLY A 80 -5.64 -3.21 15.54
C GLY A 80 -4.93 -4.52 15.30
N ARG A 81 -5.37 -5.57 15.96
CA ARG A 81 -4.77 -6.92 15.94
C ARG A 81 -5.71 -7.94 15.32
N MET A 82 -5.11 -9.01 14.82
CA MET A 82 -5.86 -10.22 14.52
C MET A 82 -6.49 -10.78 15.80
N PRO A 83 -7.80 -11.09 15.79
CA PRO A 83 -8.40 -11.83 16.89
C PRO A 83 -7.79 -13.23 16.96
N THR A 84 -7.69 -13.80 18.15
CA THR A 84 -7.21 -15.18 18.33
C THR A 84 -8.26 -16.24 18.04
N GLN A 85 -9.53 -15.87 18.16
CA GLN A 85 -10.70 -16.65 17.80
C GLN A 85 -11.84 -15.74 17.40
N VAL A 86 -12.71 -16.20 16.50
CA VAL A 86 -13.89 -15.46 16.06
C VAL A 86 -15.01 -16.43 15.73
N MET A 87 -16.20 -16.10 16.18
CA MET A 87 -17.44 -16.83 15.86
C MET A 87 -18.51 -15.85 15.33
N ALA A 88 -19.51 -16.40 14.65
CA ALA A 88 -20.69 -15.61 14.26
C ALA A 88 -21.41 -15.08 15.51
N GLY A 89 -21.65 -13.78 15.57
CA GLY A 89 -22.19 -13.05 16.72
C GLY A 89 -21.14 -12.30 17.55
N ASP A 90 -19.85 -12.55 17.34
CA ASP A 90 -18.78 -11.79 18.01
C ASP A 90 -18.68 -10.38 17.45
N HIS A 91 -18.08 -9.48 18.23
CA HIS A 91 -17.86 -8.10 17.84
C HIS A 91 -16.40 -7.87 17.47
N LEU A 92 -16.18 -7.20 16.34
CA LEU A 92 -14.87 -6.72 15.85
C LEU A 92 -15.02 -5.28 15.34
N GLN A 93 -13.92 -4.68 14.91
CA GLN A 93 -13.92 -3.30 14.40
C GLN A 93 -13.39 -3.20 12.99
N LEU A 94 -13.93 -2.21 12.24
CA LEU A 94 -13.39 -1.82 10.93
C LEU A 94 -12.13 -0.99 11.13
N LEU A 95 -10.99 -1.52 10.74
CA LEU A 95 -9.68 -0.91 11.01
C LEU A 95 -9.25 0.10 9.94
N ASN A 96 -9.76 -0.01 8.70
CA ASN A 96 -9.49 0.95 7.65
C ASN A 96 -10.63 1.03 6.62
N LEU A 97 -10.57 2.04 5.76
CA LEU A 97 -11.56 2.23 4.69
C LEU A 97 -11.51 1.12 3.62
N GLY A 98 -10.40 0.40 3.46
CA GLY A 98 -10.26 -0.71 2.53
C GLY A 98 -10.93 -2.01 2.99
N GLY A 99 -11.44 -2.06 4.24
CA GLY A 99 -12.24 -3.19 4.74
C GLY A 99 -11.45 -4.23 5.53
N VAL A 100 -10.31 -3.88 6.12
CA VAL A 100 -9.60 -4.74 7.07
C VAL A 100 -10.34 -4.69 8.41
N ILE A 101 -10.61 -5.86 8.98
CA ILE A 101 -11.41 -6.05 10.20
C ILE A 101 -10.56 -6.78 11.24
N GLY A 102 -10.62 -6.33 12.50
CA GLY A 102 -9.88 -6.93 13.63
C GLY A 102 -10.26 -6.28 14.95
N ASP A 103 -9.51 -6.61 16.01
CA ASP A 103 -9.66 -6.00 17.33
C ASP A 103 -8.91 -4.67 17.40
N CYS A 104 -9.63 -3.54 17.52
CA CYS A 104 -9.03 -2.21 17.65
C CYS A 104 -8.47 -2.03 19.07
N ILE A 105 -7.16 -1.79 19.16
CA ILE A 105 -6.44 -1.60 20.44
C ILE A 105 -6.38 -0.12 20.83
N SER A 106 -6.08 0.73 19.85
CA SER A 106 -6.03 2.18 20.03
C SER A 106 -6.39 2.93 18.76
N HIS A 107 -6.71 4.20 18.89
CA HIS A 107 -7.04 5.04 17.76
C HIS A 107 -6.50 6.46 17.91
N ASN A 108 -6.12 7.05 16.79
CA ASN A 108 -5.80 8.47 16.74
C ASN A 108 -7.08 9.30 16.99
N PRO A 109 -7.06 10.33 17.86
CA PRO A 109 -8.21 11.14 18.16
C PRO A 109 -8.91 11.78 16.94
N GLU A 110 -8.15 12.06 15.86
CA GLU A 110 -8.70 12.68 14.64
C GLU A 110 -9.67 11.76 13.88
N VAL A 111 -9.47 10.43 13.96
CA VAL A 111 -10.38 9.47 13.31
C VAL A 111 -11.52 9.01 14.21
N GLY A 112 -11.41 9.24 15.52
CA GLY A 112 -12.39 8.83 16.53
C GLY A 112 -12.50 7.30 16.68
N PRO A 113 -13.42 6.78 17.52
CA PRO A 113 -13.65 5.34 17.70
C PRO A 113 -13.99 4.67 16.35
N PRO A 114 -13.62 3.39 16.15
CA PRO A 114 -13.91 2.67 14.92
C PRO A 114 -15.41 2.37 14.76
N PHE A 115 -15.80 1.86 13.59
CA PHE A 115 -17.07 1.16 13.44
C PHE A 115 -17.03 -0.14 14.20
N GLU A 116 -18.05 -0.36 15.03
CA GLU A 116 -18.32 -1.64 15.67
C GLU A 116 -19.08 -2.55 14.70
N LEU A 117 -18.66 -3.80 14.63
CA LEU A 117 -19.18 -4.78 13.69
C LEU A 117 -19.63 -6.05 14.43
N GLU A 118 -20.84 -6.55 14.14
CA GLU A 118 -21.26 -7.90 14.47
C GLU A 118 -20.86 -8.85 13.35
N VAL A 119 -20.05 -9.85 13.65
CA VAL A 119 -19.61 -10.86 12.68
C VAL A 119 -20.76 -11.78 12.32
N LEU A 120 -21.09 -11.92 11.04
CA LEU A 120 -22.19 -12.78 10.56
C LEU A 120 -21.70 -14.17 10.13
N GLY A 121 -20.45 -14.27 9.69
CA GLY A 121 -19.84 -15.53 9.26
C GLY A 121 -18.79 -15.34 8.17
N GLN A 122 -18.12 -16.44 7.81
CA GLN A 122 -17.13 -16.46 6.75
C GLN A 122 -17.79 -16.58 5.38
N VAL A 123 -17.34 -15.77 4.44
CA VAL A 123 -17.78 -15.84 3.05
C VAL A 123 -17.28 -17.12 2.40
N MET A 124 -18.16 -17.82 1.69
CA MET A 124 -17.85 -19.04 0.95
C MET A 124 -17.85 -18.76 -0.54
N VAL A 125 -16.83 -19.24 -1.23
CA VAL A 125 -16.71 -19.22 -2.71
C VAL A 125 -16.76 -20.65 -3.26
N TYR A 126 -17.12 -20.79 -4.53
CA TYR A 126 -17.31 -22.08 -5.21
C TYR A 126 -16.42 -22.10 -6.47
N PRO A 127 -15.12 -22.33 -6.32
CA PRO A 127 -14.17 -22.25 -7.43
C PRO A 127 -14.37 -23.36 -8.46
N ASP A 128 -14.95 -24.49 -8.03
CA ASP A 128 -15.25 -25.63 -8.90
C ASP A 128 -16.76 -25.81 -9.04
N PHE A 129 -17.26 -25.54 -10.23
CA PHE A 129 -18.68 -25.68 -10.57
C PHE A 129 -19.16 -27.14 -10.48
N GLN A 130 -18.30 -28.11 -10.78
CA GLN A 130 -18.67 -29.53 -10.82
C GLN A 130 -18.82 -30.10 -9.40
N SER A 131 -17.88 -29.81 -8.52
CA SER A 131 -17.91 -30.32 -7.15
C SER A 131 -18.99 -29.67 -6.29
N ARG A 132 -19.40 -28.45 -6.61
CA ARG A 132 -20.29 -27.58 -5.80
C ARG A 132 -19.88 -27.47 -4.34
N ARG A 133 -18.61 -27.75 -4.04
CA ARG A 133 -18.07 -27.67 -2.69
C ARG A 133 -17.62 -26.23 -2.44
N GLY A 134 -18.25 -25.59 -1.44
CA GLY A 134 -17.82 -24.28 -1.00
C GLY A 134 -16.50 -24.35 -0.22
N VAL A 135 -15.63 -23.39 -0.46
CA VAL A 135 -14.40 -23.17 0.32
C VAL A 135 -14.43 -21.79 0.95
N PRO A 136 -13.80 -21.61 2.12
CA PRO A 136 -13.66 -20.29 2.73
C PRO A 136 -12.95 -19.31 1.79
N ALA A 137 -13.57 -18.14 1.58
CA ALA A 137 -12.96 -17.09 0.77
C ALA A 137 -11.74 -16.48 1.50
N ARG A 138 -10.65 -16.29 0.77
CA ARG A 138 -9.40 -15.72 1.29
C ARG A 138 -8.77 -14.78 0.25
N VAL A 139 -8.25 -13.66 0.69
CA VAL A 139 -7.56 -12.69 -0.17
C VAL A 139 -6.37 -13.35 -0.89
N ALA A 140 -5.63 -14.21 -0.19
CA ALA A 140 -4.47 -14.92 -0.75
C ALA A 140 -4.81 -15.91 -1.88
N ALA A 141 -6.07 -16.35 -2.03
CA ALA A 141 -6.46 -17.33 -3.03
C ALA A 141 -6.26 -16.86 -4.49
N HIS A 142 -6.21 -15.56 -4.70
CA HIS A 142 -6.02 -14.92 -6.02
C HIS A 142 -4.81 -13.98 -6.03
N GLY A 143 -3.87 -14.20 -5.11
CA GLY A 143 -2.64 -13.42 -5.09
C GLY A 143 -1.78 -13.71 -6.33
N VAL A 144 -1.30 -12.65 -6.99
CA VAL A 144 -0.26 -12.81 -8.00
C VAL A 144 0.97 -13.43 -7.35
N GLY A 145 1.52 -14.44 -7.95
CA GLY A 145 2.74 -15.08 -7.53
C GLY A 145 3.56 -15.30 -8.76
N GLY A 146 4.72 -14.70 -8.82
CA GLY A 146 5.62 -14.94 -9.94
C GLY A 146 6.57 -16.05 -9.59
N ASP A 147 6.56 -17.14 -10.37
CA ASP A 147 7.73 -18.01 -10.50
C ASP A 147 8.79 -17.33 -11.39
N GLY A 148 8.51 -16.12 -11.88
CA GLY A 148 9.37 -15.24 -12.63
C GLY A 148 10.42 -14.59 -11.74
N GLY A 149 11.61 -14.32 -12.29
CA GLY A 149 12.66 -13.55 -11.63
C GLY A 149 12.25 -12.08 -11.43
N LEU A 150 13.08 -11.33 -10.73
CA LEU A 150 12.94 -9.88 -10.60
C LEU A 150 13.06 -9.20 -11.98
N PRO A 151 12.43 -8.02 -12.16
CA PRO A 151 12.44 -7.32 -13.46
C PRO A 151 13.84 -6.79 -13.81
N ASP A 152 14.16 -6.80 -15.10
CA ASP A 152 15.40 -6.19 -15.61
C ASP A 152 15.35 -4.66 -15.65
N CYS A 153 14.18 -4.05 -15.47
CA CYS A 153 14.02 -2.61 -15.53
C CYS A 153 14.43 -1.92 -14.22
N PRO A 154 14.85 -0.64 -14.28
CA PRO A 154 15.19 0.14 -13.10
C PRO A 154 13.97 0.42 -12.23
N VAL A 155 14.19 0.50 -10.90
CA VAL A 155 13.19 0.88 -9.92
C VAL A 155 13.54 2.22 -9.28
N VAL A 156 12.58 3.14 -9.24
CA VAL A 156 12.64 4.38 -8.45
C VAL A 156 11.87 4.16 -7.16
N TYR A 157 12.59 4.04 -6.04
CA TYR A 157 11.97 3.92 -4.73
C TYR A 157 11.54 5.28 -4.19
N VAL A 158 10.32 5.36 -3.68
CA VAL A 158 9.78 6.53 -2.99
C VAL A 158 9.49 6.15 -1.54
N ALA A 159 10.36 6.56 -0.64
CA ALA A 159 10.26 6.32 0.79
C ALA A 159 10.03 7.63 1.56
N GLY A 160 9.74 7.56 2.85
CA GLY A 160 9.58 8.79 3.64
C GLY A 160 9.51 8.55 5.14
N THR A 161 9.37 9.63 5.88
CA THR A 161 9.39 9.63 7.35
C THR A 161 8.16 8.98 7.97
N CYS A 162 6.97 9.19 7.40
CA CYS A 162 5.70 8.70 7.95
C CYS A 162 4.56 8.79 6.92
N MET A 163 3.35 8.44 7.32
CA MET A 163 2.14 8.78 6.56
C MET A 163 2.07 10.29 6.32
N ASN A 164 1.45 10.71 5.21
CA ASN A 164 1.28 12.11 4.81
C ASN A 164 2.59 12.90 4.57
N SER A 165 3.75 12.23 4.45
CA SER A 165 5.02 12.89 4.09
C SER A 165 5.15 13.23 2.60
N GLY A 166 4.12 13.00 1.78
CA GLY A 166 4.09 13.37 0.36
C GLY A 166 4.53 12.28 -0.60
N LYS A 167 4.69 11.03 -0.18
CA LYS A 167 5.14 9.89 -1.02
C LYS A 167 4.25 9.68 -2.25
N THR A 168 2.93 9.58 -2.07
CA THR A 168 2.00 9.36 -3.18
C THR A 168 2.04 10.51 -4.18
N ALA A 169 2.14 11.77 -3.69
CA ALA A 169 2.29 12.93 -4.57
C ALA A 169 3.62 12.91 -5.37
N ALA A 170 4.70 12.44 -4.76
CA ALA A 170 5.98 12.26 -5.44
C ALA A 170 5.92 11.13 -6.47
N ALA A 171 5.39 9.96 -6.09
CA ALA A 171 5.25 8.80 -6.97
C ALA A 171 4.41 9.14 -8.20
N THR A 172 3.22 9.74 -8.01
CA THR A 172 2.32 10.12 -9.11
C THR A 172 2.92 11.19 -10.01
N ARG A 173 3.64 12.17 -9.43
CA ARG A 173 4.35 13.19 -10.22
C ARG A 173 5.45 12.59 -11.08
N LEU A 174 6.24 11.67 -10.53
CA LEU A 174 7.27 10.94 -11.27
C LEU A 174 6.66 10.11 -12.39
N ILE A 175 5.61 9.33 -12.11
CA ILE A 175 4.89 8.53 -13.10
C ILE A 175 4.45 9.41 -14.27
N LYS A 176 3.79 10.54 -14.00
CA LYS A 176 3.34 11.47 -15.03
C LYS A 176 4.49 12.00 -15.87
N GLY A 177 5.55 12.49 -15.23
CA GLY A 177 6.69 13.07 -15.92
C GLY A 177 7.46 12.05 -16.76
N LEU A 178 7.77 10.88 -16.20
CA LEU A 178 8.45 9.79 -16.90
C LEU A 178 7.64 9.29 -18.11
N ARG A 179 6.31 9.12 -17.94
CA ARG A 179 5.43 8.79 -19.07
C ARG A 179 5.46 9.84 -20.17
N GLN A 180 5.53 11.13 -19.85
CA GLN A 180 5.59 12.22 -20.84
C GLN A 180 6.87 12.19 -21.68
N THR A 181 7.94 11.53 -21.23
CA THR A 181 9.15 11.30 -22.01
C THR A 181 9.06 10.07 -22.94
N GLY A 182 7.91 9.38 -22.94
CA GLY A 182 7.66 8.21 -23.78
C GLY A 182 7.92 6.87 -23.09
N LEU A 183 8.34 6.84 -21.82
CA LEU A 183 8.58 5.62 -21.07
C LEU A 183 7.25 4.92 -20.69
N LYS A 184 7.26 3.59 -20.73
CA LYS A 184 6.21 2.74 -20.16
C LYS A 184 6.47 2.56 -18.67
N VAL A 185 5.71 3.29 -17.86
CA VAL A 185 5.90 3.34 -16.41
C VAL A 185 4.92 2.39 -15.73
N ALA A 186 5.43 1.52 -14.86
CA ALA A 186 4.61 0.81 -13.88
C ALA A 186 4.68 1.52 -12.51
N GLY A 187 3.60 1.43 -11.74
CA GLY A 187 3.53 1.94 -10.38
C GLY A 187 3.20 0.83 -9.39
N CYS A 188 3.78 0.86 -8.18
CA CYS A 188 3.37 -0.07 -7.15
C CYS A 188 3.46 0.51 -5.75
N LYS A 189 2.65 -0.06 -4.85
CA LYS A 189 2.74 0.18 -3.41
C LYS A 189 3.16 -1.10 -2.71
N LEU A 190 4.32 -1.05 -2.05
CA LEU A 190 4.97 -2.25 -1.50
C LEU A 190 4.56 -2.54 -0.06
N THR A 191 4.21 -1.53 0.73
CA THR A 191 3.87 -1.69 2.16
C THR A 191 2.67 -0.87 2.58
N GLY A 192 2.02 -1.27 3.66
CA GLY A 192 0.90 -0.58 4.28
C GLY A 192 -0.28 -1.49 4.60
N ILE A 193 -1.46 -0.92 4.61
CA ILE A 193 -2.75 -1.59 4.79
C ILE A 193 -3.56 -1.51 3.49
N SER A 194 -4.30 -2.58 3.13
CA SER A 194 -5.05 -2.68 1.88
C SER A 194 -5.98 -1.49 1.66
N ALA A 195 -5.78 -0.80 0.53
CA ALA A 195 -6.66 0.22 -0.03
C ALA A 195 -6.30 0.43 -1.50
N LEU A 196 -7.29 0.66 -2.36
CA LEU A 196 -7.08 0.83 -3.81
C LEU A 196 -6.63 2.23 -4.20
N ARG A 197 -7.01 3.24 -3.42
CA ARG A 197 -6.88 4.65 -3.80
C ARG A 197 -5.47 5.03 -4.29
N ASP A 198 -4.41 4.54 -3.62
CA ASP A 198 -3.04 4.96 -3.95
C ASP A 198 -2.61 4.42 -5.32
N ILE A 199 -2.89 3.14 -5.62
CA ILE A 199 -2.56 2.58 -6.93
C ILE A 199 -3.50 3.08 -8.04
N LEU A 200 -4.74 3.42 -7.73
CA LEU A 200 -5.64 4.07 -8.69
C LEU A 200 -5.15 5.48 -9.03
N GLU A 201 -4.67 6.24 -8.03
CA GLU A 201 -4.05 7.54 -8.27
C GLU A 201 -2.82 7.41 -9.18
N MET A 202 -1.95 6.41 -8.96
CA MET A 202 -0.84 6.12 -9.89
C MET A 202 -1.32 5.85 -11.32
N ARG A 203 -2.43 5.11 -11.47
CA ARG A 203 -3.05 4.86 -12.79
C ARG A 203 -3.59 6.13 -13.44
N ASP A 204 -4.26 7.00 -12.68
CA ASP A 204 -4.79 8.28 -13.14
C ASP A 204 -3.68 9.21 -13.64
N TYR A 205 -2.49 9.13 -13.05
CA TYR A 205 -1.30 9.86 -13.49
C TYR A 205 -0.57 9.19 -14.65
N GLY A 206 -1.04 8.03 -15.09
CA GLY A 206 -0.63 7.40 -16.35
C GLY A 206 0.32 6.22 -16.21
N ALA A 207 0.41 5.58 -15.04
CA ALA A 207 1.02 4.26 -14.94
C ALA A 207 0.28 3.28 -15.86
N ALA A 208 1.02 2.57 -16.71
CA ALA A 208 0.45 1.58 -17.61
C ALA A 208 -0.07 0.34 -16.85
N TRP A 209 0.63 -0.02 -15.80
CA TRP A 209 0.30 -1.11 -14.88
C TRP A 209 0.50 -0.66 -13.46
N VAL A 210 -0.40 -1.11 -12.57
CA VAL A 210 -0.31 -0.82 -11.15
C VAL A 210 -0.60 -2.09 -10.35
N MET A 211 0.12 -2.28 -9.24
CA MET A 211 -0.08 -3.38 -8.30
C MET A 211 0.25 -2.94 -6.87
N ASP A 212 -0.33 -3.63 -5.89
CA ASP A 212 0.08 -3.52 -4.50
C ASP A 212 0.21 -4.91 -3.85
N PHE A 213 0.62 -4.94 -2.59
CA PHE A 213 0.75 -6.16 -1.80
C PHE A 213 -0.58 -6.93 -1.63
N THR A 214 -1.75 -6.29 -1.85
CA THR A 214 -3.05 -6.99 -1.82
C THR A 214 -3.23 -7.84 -3.09
N ASP A 215 -2.70 -7.39 -4.22
CA ASP A 215 -2.65 -8.19 -5.43
C ASP A 215 -1.70 -9.39 -5.25
N ALA A 216 -0.69 -9.27 -4.41
CA ALA A 216 0.15 -10.39 -3.98
C ALA A 216 -0.49 -11.28 -2.89
N GLY A 217 -1.74 -10.97 -2.46
CA GLY A 217 -2.54 -11.81 -1.57
C GLY A 217 -2.52 -11.44 -0.09
N ALA A 218 -2.02 -10.26 0.28
CA ALA A 218 -1.96 -9.80 1.67
C ALA A 218 -2.96 -8.68 1.95
N VAL A 219 -3.51 -8.64 3.15
CA VAL A 219 -4.40 -7.55 3.62
C VAL A 219 -3.63 -6.38 4.22
N GLY A 220 -2.39 -6.61 4.58
CA GLY A 220 -1.44 -5.65 5.12
C GLY A 220 -0.05 -6.27 5.15
N THR A 221 0.94 -5.41 5.32
CA THR A 221 2.34 -5.83 5.41
C THR A 221 2.89 -5.67 6.82
N ASP A 222 3.93 -6.40 7.12
CA ASP A 222 4.70 -6.35 8.35
C ASP A 222 6.17 -6.75 8.06
N PRO A 223 7.08 -6.66 9.05
CA PRO A 223 8.47 -7.06 8.83
C PRO A 223 8.68 -8.51 8.39
N GLY A 224 7.72 -9.40 8.65
CA GLY A 224 7.81 -10.82 8.30
C GLY A 224 7.38 -11.14 6.86
N ASN A 225 6.62 -10.26 6.19
CA ASN A 225 6.07 -10.56 4.87
C ASN A 225 6.40 -9.53 3.78
N ALA A 226 6.84 -8.30 4.14
CA ALA A 226 6.97 -7.20 3.19
C ALA A 226 7.99 -7.47 2.08
N ALA A 227 9.12 -8.12 2.36
CA ALA A 227 10.12 -8.45 1.34
C ALA A 227 9.57 -9.47 0.33
N ASP A 228 9.01 -10.58 0.81
CA ASP A 228 8.43 -11.62 -0.05
C ASP A 228 7.31 -11.07 -0.94
N LEU A 229 6.41 -10.25 -0.37
CA LEU A 229 5.34 -9.61 -1.13
C LEU A 229 5.90 -8.66 -2.19
N SER A 230 6.99 -7.94 -1.88
CA SER A 230 7.65 -7.05 -2.84
C SER A 230 8.29 -7.82 -3.99
N HIS A 231 8.94 -8.96 -3.72
CA HIS A 231 9.43 -9.88 -4.76
C HIS A 231 8.31 -10.32 -5.70
N ARG A 232 7.15 -10.71 -5.14
CA ARG A 232 5.99 -11.14 -5.92
C ARG A 232 5.41 -10.02 -6.78
N VAL A 233 5.26 -8.81 -6.22
CA VAL A 233 4.78 -7.63 -6.95
C VAL A 233 5.73 -7.26 -8.09
N PHE A 234 7.03 -7.22 -7.83
CA PHE A 234 8.02 -6.90 -8.86
C PHE A 234 8.10 -7.95 -9.96
N SER A 235 8.09 -9.25 -9.59
CA SER A 235 8.05 -10.33 -10.56
C SER A 235 6.83 -10.23 -11.48
N ALA A 236 5.64 -10.03 -10.92
CA ALA A 236 4.41 -9.89 -11.70
C ALA A 236 4.40 -8.64 -12.58
N LEU A 237 4.93 -7.50 -12.10
CA LEU A 237 5.07 -6.29 -12.92
C LEU A 237 6.11 -6.47 -14.03
N GLY A 238 7.17 -7.24 -13.78
CA GLY A 238 8.21 -7.56 -14.75
C GLY A 238 7.70 -8.28 -16.00
N GLU A 239 6.65 -9.10 -15.87
CA GLU A 239 6.00 -9.78 -16.99
C GLU A 239 5.47 -8.81 -18.06
N TYR A 240 5.07 -7.62 -17.66
CA TYR A 240 4.61 -6.56 -18.58
C TYR A 240 5.75 -5.79 -19.25
N ARG A 241 7.01 -6.03 -18.86
CA ARG A 241 8.20 -5.36 -19.39
C ARG A 241 8.10 -3.83 -19.41
N PRO A 242 7.87 -3.20 -18.25
CA PRO A 242 7.93 -1.74 -18.16
C PRO A 242 9.35 -1.23 -18.38
N ASP A 243 9.49 0.03 -18.83
CA ASP A 243 10.80 0.68 -18.95
C ASP A 243 11.33 1.13 -17.57
N VAL A 244 10.42 1.38 -16.61
CA VAL A 244 10.73 1.78 -15.24
C VAL A 244 9.57 1.46 -14.31
N ILE A 245 9.87 1.10 -13.06
CA ILE A 245 8.88 0.95 -11.99
C ILE A 245 9.07 2.07 -10.97
N VAL A 246 8.00 2.78 -10.60
CA VAL A 246 7.97 3.69 -9.45
C VAL A 246 7.33 2.96 -8.28
N ALA A 247 8.11 2.70 -7.25
CA ALA A 247 7.73 1.88 -6.10
C ALA A 247 7.59 2.72 -4.83
N GLU A 248 6.37 2.90 -4.35
CA GLU A 248 6.09 3.58 -3.10
C GLU A 248 6.18 2.60 -1.92
N THR A 249 7.01 2.91 -0.90
CA THR A 249 6.97 2.26 0.40
C THR A 249 5.96 3.02 1.28
N GLY A 250 4.81 2.40 1.56
CA GLY A 250 3.78 2.99 2.42
C GLY A 250 4.26 3.11 3.87
N ASP A 251 3.69 4.05 4.63
CA ASP A 251 4.12 4.42 5.98
C ASP A 251 5.53 5.05 6.01
N GLY A 252 6.26 4.93 7.10
CA GLY A 252 7.60 5.50 7.28
C GLY A 252 8.70 4.45 7.29
N VAL A 253 9.92 4.89 7.00
CA VAL A 253 11.11 4.01 7.04
C VAL A 253 11.40 3.41 8.41
N MET A 254 10.85 3.98 9.49
CA MET A 254 10.89 3.46 10.86
C MET A 254 9.54 2.89 11.31
N GLY A 255 8.56 2.76 10.42
CA GLY A 255 7.23 2.22 10.72
C GLY A 255 7.21 0.70 10.83
N GLU A 256 6.04 0.15 11.20
CA GLU A 256 5.86 -1.28 11.47
C GLU A 256 5.39 -2.09 10.27
N TYR A 257 5.26 -1.47 9.09
CA TYR A 257 4.78 -2.15 7.88
C TYR A 257 5.87 -2.84 7.06
N GLY A 258 7.10 -3.00 7.62
CA GLY A 258 8.16 -3.81 7.02
C GLY A 258 8.96 -3.11 5.91
N VAL A 259 8.97 -1.78 5.86
CA VAL A 259 9.84 -1.02 4.91
C VAL A 259 11.31 -1.42 5.09
N GLN A 260 11.74 -1.61 6.34
CA GLN A 260 13.11 -2.01 6.68
C GLN A 260 13.48 -3.37 6.09
N SER A 261 12.54 -4.34 6.03
CA SER A 261 12.79 -5.65 5.44
C SER A 261 13.05 -5.55 3.93
N ILE A 262 12.34 -4.66 3.24
CA ILE A 262 12.58 -4.38 1.82
C ILE A 262 13.95 -3.72 1.61
N LEU A 263 14.27 -2.71 2.43
CA LEU A 263 15.54 -1.97 2.34
C LEU A 263 16.75 -2.82 2.77
N ALA A 264 16.56 -3.84 3.59
CA ALA A 264 17.60 -4.79 3.98
C ALA A 264 17.83 -5.89 2.93
N ASP A 265 16.85 -6.17 2.08
CA ASP A 265 16.94 -7.20 1.06
C ASP A 265 17.90 -6.79 -0.08
N PRO A 266 19.00 -7.54 -0.32
CA PRO A 266 20.00 -7.16 -1.30
C PRO A 266 19.51 -7.23 -2.75
N GLU A 267 18.59 -8.14 -3.06
CA GLU A 267 18.07 -8.31 -4.42
C GLU A 267 17.09 -7.15 -4.75
N LEU A 268 16.21 -6.79 -3.80
CA LEU A 268 15.31 -5.65 -3.97
C LEU A 268 16.08 -4.33 -4.07
N ARG A 269 17.15 -4.15 -3.27
CA ARG A 269 18.01 -2.98 -3.37
C ARG A 269 18.77 -2.89 -4.69
N ALA A 270 19.20 -4.03 -5.24
CA ALA A 270 19.93 -4.05 -6.51
C ALA A 270 19.10 -3.54 -7.69
N LEU A 271 17.76 -3.56 -7.59
CA LEU A 271 16.86 -2.97 -8.58
C LEU A 271 16.88 -1.43 -8.56
N ALA A 272 17.28 -0.81 -7.44
CA ALA A 272 17.21 0.63 -7.26
C ALA A 272 18.08 1.37 -8.28
N ALA A 273 17.47 2.26 -9.03
CA ALA A 273 18.15 3.24 -9.85
C ALA A 273 18.15 4.63 -9.20
N ALA A 274 17.17 4.89 -8.33
CA ALA A 274 17.11 6.10 -7.54
C ALA A 274 16.29 5.90 -6.25
N PHE A 275 16.67 6.64 -5.20
CA PHE A 275 15.93 6.75 -3.94
C PHE A 275 15.44 8.19 -3.73
N VAL A 276 14.11 8.35 -3.71
CA VAL A 276 13.41 9.60 -3.40
C VAL A 276 12.97 9.56 -1.95
N PHE A 277 13.35 10.55 -1.15
CA PHE A 277 12.98 10.60 0.25
C PHE A 277 12.00 11.74 0.54
N CYS A 278 10.86 11.41 1.15
CA CYS A 278 9.79 12.35 1.48
C CYS A 278 9.76 12.63 2.99
N ALA A 279 9.79 13.89 3.38
CA ALA A 279 9.76 14.29 4.79
C ALA A 279 8.85 15.49 5.04
N ASN A 280 8.34 15.60 6.28
CA ASN A 280 7.47 16.69 6.67
C ASN A 280 8.23 17.95 7.06
N ASP A 281 9.45 17.80 7.56
CA ASP A 281 10.26 18.89 8.10
C ASP A 281 11.78 18.59 7.98
N PRO A 282 12.65 19.60 8.20
CA PRO A 282 14.10 19.43 8.09
C PRO A 282 14.71 18.40 9.06
N VAL A 283 14.15 18.21 10.25
CA VAL A 283 14.64 17.20 11.22
C VAL A 283 14.36 15.81 10.70
N GLY A 284 13.15 15.61 10.15
CA GLY A 284 12.77 14.37 9.47
C GLY A 284 13.65 14.07 8.26
N VAL A 285 14.05 15.09 7.48
CA VAL A 285 15.01 14.91 6.39
C VAL A 285 16.35 14.42 6.92
N ALA A 286 16.95 15.18 7.85
CA ALA A 286 18.28 14.87 8.39
C ALA A 286 18.32 13.46 9.03
N GLY A 287 17.36 13.17 9.91
CA GLY A 287 17.28 11.87 10.59
C GLY A 287 17.00 10.71 9.66
N GLY A 288 16.08 10.89 8.70
CA GLY A 288 15.71 9.83 7.76
C GLY A 288 16.80 9.49 6.76
N VAL A 289 17.47 10.50 6.21
CA VAL A 289 18.61 10.30 5.29
C VAL A 289 19.79 9.65 6.02
N ASP A 290 20.10 10.11 7.24
CA ASP A 290 21.16 9.47 8.05
C ASP A 290 20.83 8.03 8.40
N TYR A 291 19.57 7.73 8.75
CA TYR A 291 19.11 6.38 9.01
C TYR A 291 19.24 5.46 7.78
N LEU A 292 18.84 5.92 6.59
CA LEU A 292 18.99 5.15 5.36
C LEU A 292 20.45 4.85 5.05
N ARG A 293 21.32 5.84 5.17
CA ARG A 293 22.75 5.69 4.91
C ARG A 293 23.43 4.77 5.91
N THR A 294 23.22 5.00 7.21
CA THR A 294 23.96 4.28 8.27
C THR A 294 23.45 2.86 8.48
N THR A 295 22.16 2.62 8.27
CA THR A 295 21.54 1.30 8.52
C THR A 295 21.58 0.40 7.29
N PHE A 296 21.35 0.96 6.10
CA PHE A 296 21.19 0.18 4.88
C PHE A 296 22.25 0.48 3.81
N GLY A 297 23.10 1.49 4.01
CA GLY A 297 24.05 1.94 2.99
C GLY A 297 23.36 2.57 1.77
N ILE A 298 22.17 3.15 1.96
CA ILE A 298 21.39 3.76 0.89
C ILE A 298 21.63 5.25 0.87
N GLU A 299 22.14 5.76 -0.26
CA GLU A 299 22.22 7.20 -0.51
C GLU A 299 20.90 7.72 -1.08
N THR A 300 20.44 8.84 -0.56
CA THR A 300 19.24 9.53 -1.06
C THR A 300 19.61 10.41 -2.24
N ASP A 301 18.97 10.19 -3.39
CA ASP A 301 19.24 10.99 -4.60
C ASP A 301 18.56 12.35 -4.56
N VAL A 302 17.34 12.42 -4.05
CA VAL A 302 16.55 13.65 -3.97
C VAL A 302 15.56 13.63 -2.83
N VAL A 303 15.37 14.78 -2.19
CA VAL A 303 14.40 15.01 -1.13
C VAL A 303 13.18 15.75 -1.67
N THR A 304 11.99 15.39 -1.20
CA THR A 304 10.73 16.06 -1.50
C THR A 304 9.75 16.01 -0.32
N GLY A 305 8.50 16.40 -0.52
CA GLY A 305 7.47 16.43 0.51
C GLY A 305 7.35 17.80 1.18
N PRO A 306 6.55 17.90 2.26
CA PRO A 306 6.28 19.18 2.95
C PRO A 306 7.56 19.94 3.39
N ALA A 307 8.65 19.23 3.71
CA ALA A 307 9.95 19.85 4.00
C ALA A 307 10.45 20.76 2.87
N THR A 308 9.95 20.61 1.65
CA THR A 308 10.32 21.38 0.46
C THR A 308 9.27 22.40 0.01
N ASP A 309 8.20 22.63 0.82
CA ASP A 309 7.06 23.49 0.42
C ASP A 309 7.45 24.99 0.26
N ASN A 310 8.59 25.39 0.80
CA ASN A 310 9.08 26.76 0.68
C ASN A 310 10.61 26.84 0.59
N ALA A 311 11.11 28.03 0.24
CA ALA A 311 12.53 28.27 0.05
C ALA A 311 13.39 28.06 1.33
N VAL A 312 12.81 28.16 2.53
CA VAL A 312 13.55 27.94 3.78
C VAL A 312 13.96 26.47 3.89
N GLY A 313 13.00 25.55 3.66
CA GLY A 313 13.29 24.13 3.68
C GLY A 313 14.25 23.69 2.57
N LEU A 314 14.04 24.19 1.34
CA LEU A 314 14.94 23.92 0.21
C LEU A 314 16.39 24.36 0.50
N ARG A 315 16.58 25.60 1.00
CA ARG A 315 17.92 26.09 1.39
C ARG A 315 18.54 25.24 2.50
N PHE A 316 17.76 24.87 3.53
CA PHE A 316 18.28 24.03 4.61
C PHE A 316 18.80 22.70 4.07
N ILE A 317 18.02 22.02 3.24
CA ILE A 317 18.38 20.72 2.67
C ILE A 317 19.65 20.86 1.80
N HIS A 318 19.71 21.87 0.95
CA HIS A 318 20.87 22.11 0.08
C HIS A 318 22.12 22.54 0.89
N ASP A 319 22.01 23.58 1.73
CA ASP A 319 23.16 24.22 2.35
C ASP A 319 23.72 23.42 3.55
N HIS A 320 22.88 22.67 4.27
CA HIS A 320 23.30 21.94 5.47
C HIS A 320 23.43 20.44 5.24
N LEU A 321 22.69 19.86 4.31
CA LEU A 321 22.72 18.43 4.04
C LEU A 321 23.40 18.07 2.72
N GLY A 322 23.63 19.06 1.84
CA GLY A 322 24.27 18.85 0.54
C GLY A 322 23.42 18.02 -0.43
N LEU A 323 22.10 17.94 -0.21
CA LEU A 323 21.21 17.10 -0.98
C LEU A 323 20.40 17.89 -2.02
N ALA A 324 20.12 17.26 -3.15
CA ALA A 324 19.14 17.77 -4.10
C ALA A 324 17.74 17.76 -3.48
N ALA A 325 16.96 18.81 -3.72
CA ALA A 325 15.61 18.93 -3.20
C ALA A 325 14.69 19.60 -4.22
N HIS A 326 13.55 18.97 -4.52
CA HIS A 326 12.52 19.47 -5.40
C HIS A 326 11.13 19.24 -4.81
N ASN A 327 10.26 20.21 -4.88
CA ASN A 327 8.88 20.05 -4.43
C ASN A 327 8.04 19.34 -5.49
N ALA A 328 7.53 18.14 -5.19
CA ALA A 328 6.75 17.35 -6.13
C ALA A 328 5.49 18.08 -6.65
N ARG A 329 4.91 18.99 -5.86
CA ARG A 329 3.69 19.73 -6.22
C ARG A 329 3.99 21.03 -6.96
N GLN A 330 5.04 21.77 -6.58
CA GLN A 330 5.37 23.10 -7.10
C GLN A 330 6.43 23.06 -8.19
N ASP A 331 7.45 22.22 -8.05
CA ASP A 331 8.56 22.02 -8.99
C ASP A 331 8.70 20.57 -9.40
N GLY A 332 7.60 19.98 -9.82
CA GLY A 332 7.61 18.59 -10.23
C GLY A 332 8.40 18.32 -11.52
N ALA A 333 8.70 19.33 -12.32
CA ALA A 333 9.60 19.20 -13.47
C ALA A 333 11.04 18.96 -13.01
N GLY A 334 11.54 19.76 -12.06
CA GLY A 334 12.87 19.57 -11.50
C GLY A 334 13.06 18.20 -10.85
N LEU A 335 12.04 17.70 -10.13
CA LEU A 335 12.06 16.35 -9.57
C LEU A 335 12.19 15.28 -10.68
N VAL A 336 11.41 15.41 -11.74
CA VAL A 336 11.42 14.45 -12.86
C VAL A 336 12.76 14.50 -13.60
N ASP A 337 13.27 15.70 -13.90
CA ASP A 337 14.55 15.87 -14.59
C ASP A 337 15.70 15.26 -13.79
N HIS A 338 15.71 15.45 -12.46
CA HIS A 338 16.69 14.83 -11.58
C HIS A 338 16.65 13.29 -11.68
N ILE A 339 15.47 12.69 -11.60
CA ILE A 339 15.33 11.23 -11.69
C ILE A 339 15.68 10.72 -13.09
N LEU A 340 15.33 11.45 -14.16
CA LEU A 340 15.75 11.09 -15.52
C LEU A 340 17.28 11.07 -15.68
N ALA A 341 17.99 12.02 -15.08
CA ALA A 341 19.45 12.02 -15.08
C ALA A 341 20.00 10.75 -14.39
N ARG A 342 19.50 10.42 -13.22
CA ARG A 342 19.90 9.21 -12.48
C ARG A 342 19.61 7.90 -13.27
N LEU A 343 18.45 7.80 -13.91
CA LEU A 343 18.11 6.65 -14.74
C LEU A 343 19.10 6.49 -15.93
N ARG A 344 19.51 7.59 -16.56
CA ARG A 344 20.52 7.58 -17.66
C ARG A 344 21.90 7.16 -17.16
N GLU A 345 22.36 7.68 -16.03
CA GLU A 345 23.61 7.29 -15.40
C GLU A 345 23.65 5.79 -15.08
N ARG A 346 22.57 5.27 -14.46
CA ARG A 346 22.47 3.85 -14.14
C ARG A 346 22.43 2.95 -15.39
N ALA A 347 21.78 3.40 -16.46
CA ALA A 347 21.79 2.68 -17.72
C ALA A 347 23.19 2.62 -18.35
N ALA A 348 23.96 3.70 -18.26
CA ALA A 348 25.36 3.72 -18.74
C ALA A 348 26.27 2.81 -17.91
N GLU A 349 26.13 2.79 -16.58
CA GLU A 349 26.87 1.88 -15.69
C GLU A 349 26.65 0.39 -16.04
N ARG A 350 25.37 0.02 -16.32
CA ARG A 350 25.00 -1.36 -16.71
C ARG A 350 25.55 -1.79 -18.07
N GLN A 351 25.85 -0.86 -18.97
CA GLN A 351 26.44 -1.15 -20.27
C GLN A 351 27.96 -1.40 -20.22
N VAL A 352 28.61 -0.93 -19.15
CA VAL A 352 30.08 -1.02 -18.95
C VAL A 352 30.45 -2.21 -18.07
N ALA A 353 29.51 -2.73 -17.26
CA ALA A 353 29.71 -3.89 -16.39
C ALA A 353 29.39 -5.21 -17.11
#